data_30921ac1cfd139135c7dd39abcb048de
#
_entry.id   30921ac1cfd139135c7dd39abcb048de
#
_cell.length_a   1.000
_cell.length_b   1.000
_cell.length_c   1.000
_cell.angle_alpha   90.00
_cell.angle_beta   90.00
_cell.angle_gamma   90.00
#
_symmetry.space_group_name_H-M   'P 1'
#
loop_
_entity.id
_entity.type
_entity.pdbx_description
1 polymer ?
#
loop_
_entity_poly.entity_id
_entity_poly.type
_entity_poly.pdbx_seq_one_letter_code
_entity_poly.pdbx_strand_id
1 'polypeptide(L)'
;MQHQELARHLSVNPTEIVYAVTMETVLSAIIKRMGKDALSLTVEEIELAKEEIKAAIDHNLDIRDYLDEGLDAWEITRNLLEEK
;
A
#
# COMPACT_ATOMS: atom_id res chain seq x y z
N MET A 1 2.44 -15.40 -2.00
CA MET A 1 1.08 -14.87 -1.76
C MET A 1 0.66 -13.98 -2.91
N GLN A 2 -0.59 -14.07 -3.31
CA GLN A 2 -1.13 -13.24 -4.37
C GLN A 2 -1.96 -12.11 -3.78
N HIS A 3 -2.11 -11.02 -4.55
CA HIS A 3 -2.87 -9.86 -4.09
C HIS A 3 -4.33 -10.21 -3.74
N GLN A 4 -4.89 -11.20 -4.42
CA GLN A 4 -6.27 -11.62 -4.17
C GLN A 4 -6.43 -12.22 -2.78
N GLU A 5 -5.45 -12.96 -2.32
CA GLU A 5 -5.46 -13.53 -0.97
C GLU A 5 -5.36 -12.43 0.07
N LEU A 6 -4.49 -11.47 -0.14
CA LEU A 6 -4.33 -10.35 0.77
C LEU A 6 -5.59 -9.51 0.81
N ALA A 7 -6.21 -9.25 -0.35
CA ALA A 7 -7.44 -8.47 -0.42
C ALA A 7 -8.56 -9.13 0.38
N ARG A 8 -8.70 -10.45 0.27
CA ARG A 8 -9.73 -11.16 1.03
C ARG A 8 -9.45 -11.15 2.52
N HIS A 9 -8.19 -11.30 2.90
CA HIS A 9 -7.79 -11.28 4.31
C HIS A 9 -8.11 -9.93 4.95
N LEU A 10 -7.88 -8.84 4.24
CA LEU A 10 -8.10 -7.48 4.73
C LEU A 10 -9.50 -6.96 4.45
N SER A 11 -10.32 -7.72 3.72
CA SER A 11 -11.67 -7.30 3.32
C SER A 11 -11.67 -6.01 2.51
N VAL A 12 -10.67 -5.86 1.62
CA VAL A 12 -10.60 -4.70 0.72
C VAL A 12 -10.92 -5.12 -0.70
N ASN A 13 -11.43 -4.19 -1.49
CA ASN A 13 -11.80 -4.43 -2.87
C ASN A 13 -10.58 -4.25 -3.78
N PRO A 14 -10.07 -5.32 -4.44
CA PRO A 14 -8.87 -5.20 -5.27
C PRO A 14 -9.07 -4.34 -6.52
N THR A 15 -10.32 -4.09 -6.93
CA THR A 15 -10.59 -3.24 -8.07
C THR A 15 -10.83 -1.78 -7.70
N GLU A 16 -10.75 -1.45 -6.43
CA GLU A 16 -10.86 -0.06 -5.97
C GLU A 16 -9.77 0.78 -6.62
N ILE A 17 -10.15 1.94 -7.11
CA ILE A 17 -9.18 2.86 -7.71
C ILE A 17 -8.55 3.71 -6.61
N VAL A 18 -7.22 3.69 -6.58
CA VAL A 18 -6.43 4.51 -5.66
C VAL A 18 -5.74 5.57 -6.52
N TYR A 19 -6.44 6.66 -6.78
CA TYR A 19 -6.01 7.72 -7.69
C TYR A 19 -5.86 7.15 -9.12
N ALA A 20 -4.63 6.96 -9.60
CA ALA A 20 -4.37 6.49 -10.96
C ALA A 20 -4.14 4.97 -11.06
N VAL A 21 -4.23 4.25 -9.93
CA VAL A 21 -3.98 2.80 -9.91
C VAL A 21 -5.09 2.09 -9.14
N THR A 22 -5.20 0.78 -9.34
CA THR A 22 -6.15 -0.01 -8.58
C THR A 22 -5.53 -0.50 -7.28
N MET A 23 -6.37 -0.88 -6.34
CA MET A 23 -5.94 -1.47 -5.09
C MET A 23 -5.15 -2.76 -5.31
N GLU A 24 -5.48 -3.49 -6.35
CA GLU A 24 -4.75 -4.68 -6.77
C GLU A 24 -3.27 -4.39 -6.97
N THR A 25 -2.95 -3.29 -7.65
CA THR A 25 -1.56 -2.86 -7.87
C THR A 25 -0.88 -2.52 -6.55
N VAL A 26 -1.58 -1.82 -5.66
CA VAL A 26 -1.05 -1.45 -4.35
C VAL A 26 -0.74 -2.69 -3.52
N LEU A 27 -1.67 -3.64 -3.47
CA LEU A 27 -1.49 -4.87 -2.70
C LEU A 27 -0.34 -5.71 -3.24
N SER A 28 -0.20 -5.78 -4.57
CA SER A 28 0.90 -6.52 -5.18
C SER A 28 2.25 -5.92 -4.80
N ALA A 29 2.34 -4.59 -4.78
CA ALA A 29 3.56 -3.91 -4.38
C ALA A 29 3.89 -4.16 -2.90
N ILE A 30 2.88 -4.17 -2.05
CA ILE A 30 3.06 -4.45 -0.63
C ILE A 30 3.57 -5.88 -0.41
N ILE A 31 2.98 -6.85 -1.11
CA ILE A 31 3.42 -8.24 -1.03
C ILE A 31 4.87 -8.38 -1.47
N LYS A 32 5.25 -7.67 -2.52
CA LYS A 32 6.62 -7.71 -3.02
C LYS A 32 7.61 -7.22 -1.97
N ARG A 33 7.21 -6.25 -1.14
CA ARG A 33 8.08 -5.71 -0.09
C ARG A 33 8.08 -6.55 1.18
N MET A 34 6.92 -7.07 1.57
CA MET A 34 6.73 -7.66 2.89
C MET A 34 6.55 -9.18 2.89
N GLY A 35 6.22 -9.76 1.74
CA GLY A 35 5.92 -11.19 1.68
C GLY A 35 4.77 -11.54 2.61
N LYS A 36 4.94 -12.60 3.38
CA LYS A 36 3.90 -13.09 4.28
C LYS A 36 3.56 -12.13 5.40
N ASP A 37 4.47 -11.22 5.73
CA ASP A 37 4.22 -10.22 6.78
C ASP A 37 3.07 -9.29 6.41
N ALA A 38 2.71 -9.21 5.12
CA ALA A 38 1.56 -8.42 4.70
C ALA A 38 0.26 -8.89 5.34
N LEU A 39 0.17 -10.14 5.76
CA LEU A 39 -1.02 -10.68 6.40
C LEU A 39 -1.28 -10.10 7.80
N SER A 40 -0.26 -9.49 8.40
CA SER A 40 -0.41 -8.86 9.72
C SER A 40 -0.88 -7.41 9.65
N LEU A 41 -1.07 -6.86 8.44
CA LEU A 41 -1.50 -5.49 8.28
C LEU A 41 -2.97 -5.30 8.66
N THR A 42 -3.29 -4.10 9.14
CA THR A 42 -4.66 -3.71 9.45
C THR A 42 -5.24 -2.87 8.31
N VAL A 43 -6.56 -2.68 8.33
CA VAL A 43 -7.22 -1.83 7.33
C VAL A 43 -6.73 -0.39 7.44
N GLU A 44 -6.50 0.10 8.67
CA GLU A 44 -5.97 1.45 8.89
C GLU A 44 -4.60 1.63 8.24
N GLU A 45 -3.75 0.60 8.32
CA GLU A 45 -2.43 0.65 7.69
C GLU A 45 -2.53 0.70 6.16
N ILE A 46 -3.51 -0.01 5.59
CA ILE A 46 -3.76 0.03 4.15
C ILE A 46 -4.28 1.41 3.73
N GLU A 47 -5.13 2.04 4.54
CA GLU A 47 -5.61 3.40 4.25
C GLU A 47 -4.47 4.40 4.26
N LEU A 48 -3.52 4.24 5.19
CA LEU A 48 -2.32 5.07 5.20
C LEU A 48 -1.49 4.88 3.93
N ALA A 49 -1.36 3.63 3.45
CA ALA A 49 -0.63 3.35 2.21
C ALA A 49 -1.27 4.08 1.03
N LYS A 50 -2.59 4.09 0.96
CA LYS A 50 -3.30 4.81 -0.11
C LYS A 50 -3.00 6.30 -0.07
N GLU A 51 -3.00 6.89 1.12
CA GLU A 51 -2.71 8.33 1.27
C GLU A 51 -1.28 8.66 0.86
N GLU A 52 -0.32 7.84 1.23
CA GLU A 52 1.08 8.08 0.88
C GLU A 52 1.31 7.93 -0.62
N ILE A 53 0.63 6.96 -1.26
CA ILE A 53 0.72 6.79 -2.71
C ILE A 53 0.11 7.97 -3.43
N LYS A 54 -1.01 8.50 -2.95
CA LYS A 54 -1.62 9.70 -3.53
C LYS A 54 -0.68 10.89 -3.44
N ALA A 55 -0.03 11.05 -2.28
CA ALA A 55 0.93 12.14 -2.10
C ALA A 55 2.10 12.02 -3.07
N ALA A 56 2.59 10.79 -3.29
CA ALA A 56 3.69 10.55 -4.22
C ALA A 56 3.28 10.90 -5.66
N ILE A 57 2.05 10.55 -6.05
CA ILE A 57 1.53 10.87 -7.38
C ILE A 57 1.42 12.40 -7.55
N ASP A 58 0.99 13.11 -6.51
CA ASP A 58 0.84 14.56 -6.56
C ASP A 58 2.17 15.29 -6.74
N HIS A 59 3.29 14.62 -6.46
CA HIS A 59 4.61 15.18 -6.70
C HIS A 59 5.10 14.97 -8.14
N ASN A 60 4.24 14.48 -9.01
CA ASN A 60 4.53 14.27 -10.43
C ASN A 60 5.64 13.27 -10.67
N LEU A 61 5.70 12.22 -9.86
CA LEU A 61 6.66 11.15 -10.02
C LEU A 61 6.28 10.27 -11.21
N ASP A 62 7.29 9.61 -11.79
CA ASP A 62 7.06 8.63 -12.84
C ASP A 62 6.18 7.51 -12.30
N ILE A 63 5.31 6.97 -13.17
CA ILE A 63 4.36 5.92 -12.79
C ILE A 63 5.04 4.74 -12.09
N ARG A 64 6.31 4.47 -12.43
CA ARG A 64 7.02 3.35 -11.81
C ARG A 64 7.57 3.67 -10.43
N ASP A 65 7.75 4.95 -10.13
CA ASP A 65 8.40 5.39 -8.90
C ASP A 65 7.42 5.76 -7.79
N TYR A 66 6.20 6.17 -8.14
CA TYR A 66 5.28 6.66 -7.12
C TYR A 66 4.86 5.59 -6.11
N LEU A 67 4.77 4.33 -6.56
CA LEU A 67 4.44 3.24 -5.64
C LEU A 67 5.55 3.04 -4.61
N ASP A 68 6.80 3.02 -5.06
CA ASP A 68 7.93 2.85 -4.17
C ASP A 68 8.07 4.03 -3.22
N GLU A 69 7.93 5.25 -3.72
CA GLU A 69 7.98 6.44 -2.89
C GLU A 69 6.87 6.45 -1.85
N GLY A 70 5.65 6.17 -2.28
CA GLY A 70 4.51 6.14 -1.37
C GLY A 70 4.67 5.07 -0.30
N LEU A 71 5.15 3.89 -0.68
CA LEU A 71 5.33 2.81 0.27
C LEU A 71 6.53 3.01 1.18
N ASP A 72 7.58 3.71 0.70
CA ASP A 72 8.69 4.11 1.57
C ASP A 72 8.20 5.05 2.67
N ALA A 73 7.42 6.05 2.33
CA ALA A 73 6.85 6.98 3.29
C ALA A 73 5.88 6.25 4.23
N TRP A 74 5.11 5.32 3.70
CA TRP A 74 4.17 4.52 4.48
C TRP A 74 4.89 3.68 5.54
N GLU A 75 6.01 3.05 5.18
CA GLU A 75 6.78 2.25 6.13
C GLU A 75 7.33 3.11 7.27
N ILE A 76 7.80 4.31 6.94
CA ILE A 76 8.27 5.25 7.95
C ILE A 76 7.13 5.63 8.89
N THR A 77 5.97 5.95 8.34
CA THR A 77 4.80 6.32 9.13
C THR A 77 4.34 5.18 10.03
N ARG A 78 4.30 3.96 9.48
CA ARG A 78 3.94 2.76 10.27
C ARG A 78 4.87 2.58 11.46
N ASN A 79 6.16 2.69 11.22
CA ASN A 79 7.16 2.49 12.28
C ASN A 79 7.01 3.52 13.39
N LEU A 80 6.70 4.76 13.02
CA LEU A 80 6.47 5.80 14.02
C LEU A 80 5.23 5.50 14.86
N LEU A 81 4.19 4.96 14.26
CA LEU A 81 2.98 4.59 14.99
C LEU A 81 3.22 3.39 15.92
N GLU A 82 4.05 2.46 15.50
CA GLU A 82 4.34 1.26 16.28
C GLU A 82 5.26 1.53 17.48
N GLU A 83 6.03 2.60 17.42
CA GLU A 83 6.96 2.96 18.50
C GLU A 83 6.28 3.59 19.70
N LYS A 84 5.00 3.83 19.61
CA LYS A 84 4.25 4.33 20.75
C LYS A 84 3.87 3.20 21.68
#